data_b9bf46a3f826d3242b3ee492e38d793a
#
_entry.id   b9bf46a3f826d3242b3ee492e38d793a
#
_cell.length_a   1.000
_cell.length_b   1.000
_cell.length_c   1.000
_cell.angle_alpha   90.00
_cell.angle_beta   90.00
_cell.angle_gamma   90.00
#
_symmetry.space_group_name_H-M   'P 1'
#
loop_
_entity.id
_entity.type
_entity.pdbx_description
1 polymer ?
#
loop_
_entity_poly.entity_id
_entity_poly.type
_entity_poly.pdbx_seq_one_letter_code
_entity_poly.pdbx_strand_id
1 'polypeptide(L)'
;MTADYGMNDNDDVVVWRSIAHASVSHRRVLVVDDYREAADALQLLLIADGFECRALEDPLAVCKLAAEWQPFAVVLDIKMPGLDGLELARRLRADPATSHMLLVACTAFSSADDRARAKAVGFDAHCTKPLTPQRLLRILEAATTCRAYEAP
;
A
#
# COMPACT_ATOMS: atom_id res chain seq x y z
N MET A 1 12.23 -4.61 16.75
CA MET A 1 11.62 -3.43 17.35
C MET A 1 10.52 -2.92 16.44
N THR A 2 9.37 -2.73 16.99
CA THR A 2 8.27 -2.14 16.23
C THR A 2 8.51 -0.64 16.14
N ALA A 3 8.57 -0.14 14.94
CA ALA A 3 8.67 1.29 14.77
C ALA A 3 7.38 1.94 15.24
N ASP A 4 7.51 2.85 16.18
CA ASP A 4 6.39 3.69 16.57
C ASP A 4 6.42 4.93 15.69
N TYR A 5 5.48 4.99 14.77
CA TYR A 5 5.37 6.13 13.87
C TYR A 5 4.54 7.26 14.46
N GLY A 6 4.36 7.26 15.76
CA GLY A 6 3.58 8.27 16.45
C GLY A 6 2.09 8.09 16.26
N MET A 7 1.67 6.92 15.86
CA MET A 7 0.27 6.62 15.65
C MET A 7 -0.39 6.20 16.92
N ASN A 8 -1.59 6.69 17.14
CA ASN A 8 -2.41 6.34 18.29
C ASN A 8 -3.72 5.75 17.81
N ASP A 9 -4.58 5.40 18.74
CA ASP A 9 -5.84 4.75 18.43
C ASP A 9 -6.79 5.58 17.56
N ASN A 10 -6.54 6.88 17.49
CA ASN A 10 -7.35 7.78 16.69
C ASN A 10 -6.74 8.06 15.32
N ASP A 11 -5.59 7.50 15.04
CA ASP A 11 -4.95 7.71 13.76
C ASP A 11 -5.63 6.91 12.65
N ASP A 12 -5.69 7.52 11.48
CA ASP A 12 -6.25 6.89 10.29
C ASP A 12 -5.30 5.87 9.68
N VAL A 13 -4.11 5.73 10.23
CA VAL A 13 -3.05 4.87 9.69
C VAL A 13 -2.51 3.97 10.77
N VAL A 14 -2.42 2.68 10.46
CA VAL A 14 -1.76 1.68 11.29
C VAL A 14 -0.66 1.02 10.48
N VAL A 15 0.54 0.89 11.06
CA VAL A 15 1.66 0.20 10.43
C VAL A 15 1.96 -1.04 11.24
N TRP A 16 1.89 -2.21 10.61
CA TRP A 16 2.09 -3.50 11.28
C TRP A 16 3.49 -4.06 11.13
N ARG A 17 4.17 -3.68 10.06
CA ARG A 17 5.53 -4.17 9.80
C ARG A 17 6.45 -3.02 9.60
N SER A 18 7.69 -3.21 10.04
CA SER A 18 8.73 -2.22 9.78
C SER A 18 9.00 -2.15 8.28
N ILE A 19 8.85 -0.97 7.72
CA ILE A 19 9.20 -0.70 6.34
C ILE A 19 10.64 -0.21 6.22
N ALA A 20 11.32 -0.10 7.34
CA ALA A 20 12.70 0.39 7.41
C ALA A 20 13.70 -0.51 6.71
N HIS A 21 13.31 -1.75 6.42
CA HIS A 21 14.19 -2.71 5.72
C HIS A 21 13.80 -2.89 4.25
N ALA A 22 12.88 -2.10 3.73
CA ALA A 22 12.49 -2.19 2.34
C ALA A 22 13.67 -1.79 1.45
N SER A 23 14.02 -2.66 0.52
CA SER A 23 15.06 -2.38 -0.46
C SER A 23 14.41 -1.78 -1.69
N VAL A 24 14.52 -0.48 -1.84
CA VAL A 24 13.84 0.24 -2.91
C VAL A 24 14.84 0.91 -3.83
N SER A 25 14.78 0.56 -5.11
CA SER A 25 15.65 1.13 -6.14
C SER A 25 14.94 2.16 -7.02
N HIS A 26 13.63 2.31 -6.85
CA HIS A 26 12.80 3.22 -7.65
C HIS A 26 11.59 3.66 -6.82
N ARG A 27 10.78 4.53 -7.38
CA ARG A 27 9.63 5.10 -6.67
C ARG A 27 8.31 4.75 -7.36
N ARG A 28 8.15 3.51 -7.83
CA ARG A 28 6.92 3.05 -8.49
C ARG A 28 5.90 2.58 -7.47
N VAL A 29 4.70 3.13 -7.57
CA VAL A 29 3.56 2.79 -6.71
C VAL A 29 2.38 2.41 -7.59
N LEU A 30 1.75 1.30 -7.29
CA LEU A 30 0.51 0.87 -7.94
C LEU A 30 -0.67 1.17 -7.02
N VAL A 31 -1.64 1.90 -7.51
CA VAL A 31 -2.87 2.22 -6.79
C VAL A 31 -4.02 1.42 -7.39
N VAL A 32 -4.74 0.70 -6.56
CA VAL A 32 -5.87 -0.13 -6.97
C VAL A 32 -7.12 0.29 -6.22
N ASP A 33 -8.07 0.85 -6.92
CA ASP A 33 -9.33 1.32 -6.36
C ASP A 33 -10.38 1.30 -7.47
N ASP A 34 -11.52 0.67 -7.23
CA ASP A 34 -12.60 0.61 -8.22
C ASP A 34 -13.30 1.95 -8.40
N TYR A 35 -13.10 2.89 -7.50
CA TYR A 35 -13.61 4.24 -7.64
C TYR A 35 -12.55 5.09 -8.36
N ARG A 36 -12.78 5.30 -9.64
CA ARG A 36 -11.81 5.94 -10.53
C ARG A 36 -11.35 7.31 -10.05
N GLU A 37 -12.28 8.12 -9.57
CA GLU A 37 -11.95 9.47 -9.13
C GLU A 37 -10.98 9.46 -7.94
N ALA A 38 -11.17 8.52 -7.02
CA ALA A 38 -10.26 8.36 -5.88
C ALA A 38 -8.88 7.89 -6.34
N ALA A 39 -8.84 6.93 -7.24
CA ALA A 39 -7.57 6.43 -7.79
C ALA A 39 -6.82 7.53 -8.54
N ASP A 40 -7.52 8.30 -9.36
CA ASP A 40 -6.91 9.39 -10.13
C ASP A 40 -6.38 10.50 -9.22
N ALA A 41 -7.14 10.86 -8.19
CA ALA A 41 -6.71 11.88 -7.22
C ALA A 41 -5.45 11.46 -6.48
N LEU A 42 -5.41 10.22 -6.03
CA LEU A 42 -4.24 9.69 -5.34
C LEU A 42 -3.03 9.59 -6.27
N GLN A 43 -3.25 9.19 -7.51
CA GLN A 43 -2.19 9.15 -8.51
C GLN A 43 -1.56 10.52 -8.71
N LEU A 44 -2.37 11.56 -8.85
CA LEU A 44 -1.87 12.93 -9.02
C LEU A 44 -1.05 13.38 -7.82
N LEU A 45 -1.51 13.07 -6.61
CA LEU A 45 -0.78 13.42 -5.39
C LEU A 45 0.58 12.74 -5.32
N LEU A 46 0.62 11.46 -5.65
CA LEU A 46 1.87 10.69 -5.62
C LEU A 46 2.84 11.19 -6.69
N ILE A 47 2.36 11.47 -7.89
CA ILE A 47 3.21 12.00 -8.95
C ILE A 47 3.78 13.36 -8.55
N ALA A 48 2.95 14.21 -7.95
CA ALA A 48 3.41 15.53 -7.48
C ALA A 48 4.51 15.41 -6.42
N ASP A 49 4.51 14.33 -5.66
CA ASP A 49 5.53 14.08 -4.62
C ASP A 49 6.74 13.30 -5.15
N GLY A 50 6.83 13.11 -6.45
CA GLY A 50 8.00 12.48 -7.07
C GLY A 50 7.92 10.97 -7.25
N PHE A 51 6.77 10.36 -7.03
CA PHE A 51 6.57 8.93 -7.30
C PHE A 51 6.14 8.71 -8.74
N GLU A 52 6.51 7.53 -9.28
CA GLU A 52 5.89 7.02 -10.49
C GLU A 52 4.67 6.23 -10.06
N CYS A 53 3.51 6.58 -10.56
CA CYS A 53 2.26 5.95 -10.11
C CYS A 53 1.42 5.51 -11.28
N ARG A 54 0.94 4.29 -11.21
CA ARG A 54 -0.11 3.77 -12.09
C ARG A 54 -1.33 3.44 -11.25
N ALA A 55 -2.50 3.68 -11.83
CA ALA A 55 -3.77 3.41 -11.18
C ALA A 55 -4.53 2.35 -11.97
N LEU A 56 -5.13 1.39 -11.27
CA LEU A 56 -5.96 0.34 -11.85
C LEU A 56 -7.33 0.33 -11.20
N GLU A 57 -8.36 0.14 -12.01
CA GLU A 57 -9.72 -0.07 -11.52
C GLU A 57 -10.08 -1.55 -11.48
N ASP A 58 -9.45 -2.35 -12.33
CA ASP A 58 -9.76 -3.77 -12.47
C ASP A 58 -8.88 -4.61 -11.56
N PRO A 59 -9.43 -5.18 -10.47
CA PRO A 59 -8.62 -5.99 -9.56
C PRO A 59 -8.06 -7.24 -10.21
N LEU A 60 -8.68 -7.75 -11.28
CA LEU A 60 -8.19 -8.95 -11.96
C LEU A 60 -6.88 -8.72 -12.70
N ALA A 61 -6.55 -7.48 -13.02
CA ALA A 61 -5.32 -7.14 -13.75
C ALA A 61 -4.14 -6.85 -12.81
N VAL A 62 -4.35 -6.80 -11.51
CA VAL A 62 -3.35 -6.31 -10.55
C VAL A 62 -2.14 -7.23 -10.46
N CYS A 63 -2.35 -8.53 -10.30
CA CYS A 63 -1.24 -9.47 -10.12
C CYS A 63 -0.31 -9.47 -11.35
N LYS A 64 -0.88 -9.43 -12.54
CA LYS A 64 -0.10 -9.39 -13.77
C LYS A 64 0.69 -8.10 -13.89
N LEU A 65 0.04 -6.97 -13.68
CA LEU A 65 0.73 -5.68 -13.79
C LEU A 65 1.79 -5.53 -12.71
N ALA A 66 1.51 -5.96 -11.48
CA ALA A 66 2.49 -5.88 -10.40
C ALA A 66 3.73 -6.72 -10.73
N ALA A 67 3.54 -7.94 -11.24
CA ALA A 67 4.65 -8.80 -11.61
C ALA A 67 5.49 -8.21 -12.75
N GLU A 68 4.84 -7.58 -13.73
CA GLU A 68 5.54 -7.00 -14.89
C GLU A 68 6.22 -5.67 -14.57
N TRP A 69 5.51 -4.79 -13.88
CA TRP A 69 6.00 -3.44 -13.63
C TRP A 69 6.87 -3.33 -12.39
N GLN A 70 6.74 -4.25 -11.46
CA GLN A 70 7.54 -4.30 -10.23
C GLN A 70 7.50 -3.00 -9.42
N PRO A 71 6.31 -2.54 -9.00
CA PRO A 71 6.25 -1.42 -8.05
C PRO A 71 6.84 -1.84 -6.71
N PHE A 72 7.37 -0.89 -5.93
CA PHE A 72 7.81 -1.23 -4.58
C PHE A 72 6.62 -1.30 -3.61
N ALA A 73 5.54 -0.63 -3.93
CA ALA A 73 4.35 -0.56 -3.09
C ALA A 73 3.08 -0.69 -3.90
N VAL A 74 2.09 -1.34 -3.31
CA VAL A 74 0.74 -1.45 -3.87
C VAL A 74 -0.24 -0.93 -2.83
N VAL A 75 -1.01 0.07 -3.19
CA VAL A 75 -2.06 0.64 -2.35
C VAL A 75 -3.39 0.10 -2.84
N LEU A 76 -4.06 -0.70 -2.00
CA LEU A 76 -5.25 -1.46 -2.38
C LEU A 76 -6.46 -1.02 -1.58
N ASP A 77 -7.57 -0.78 -2.26
CA ASP A 77 -8.86 -0.77 -1.58
C ASP A 77 -9.26 -2.22 -1.29
N ILE A 78 -9.78 -2.47 -0.09
CA ILE A 78 -10.18 -3.82 0.30
C ILE A 78 -11.52 -4.20 -0.32
N LYS A 79 -12.50 -3.28 -0.28
CA LYS A 79 -13.85 -3.58 -0.79
C LYS A 79 -13.99 -3.14 -2.23
N MET A 80 -13.85 -4.11 -3.13
CA MET A 80 -14.03 -3.89 -4.56
C MET A 80 -14.93 -4.98 -5.14
N PRO A 81 -15.77 -4.63 -6.13
CA PRO A 81 -16.55 -5.64 -6.84
C PRO A 81 -15.65 -6.60 -7.60
N GLY A 82 -16.06 -7.85 -7.66
CA GLY A 82 -15.37 -8.89 -8.43
C GLY A 82 -14.30 -9.62 -7.65
N LEU A 83 -13.23 -8.95 -7.27
CA LEU A 83 -12.15 -9.55 -6.49
C LEU A 83 -11.89 -8.71 -5.25
N ASP A 84 -12.05 -9.35 -4.10
CA ASP A 84 -11.81 -8.74 -2.80
C ASP A 84 -10.33 -8.40 -2.65
N GLY A 85 -10.03 -7.22 -2.09
CA GLY A 85 -8.66 -6.79 -1.82
C GLY A 85 -7.90 -7.70 -0.86
N LEU A 86 -8.59 -8.37 0.05
CA LEU A 86 -7.96 -9.36 0.93
C LEU A 86 -7.45 -10.56 0.15
N GLU A 87 -8.27 -11.07 -0.77
CA GLU A 87 -7.85 -12.17 -1.62
C GLU A 87 -6.73 -11.75 -2.56
N LEU A 88 -6.79 -10.53 -3.06
CA LEU A 88 -5.74 -9.98 -3.91
C LEU A 88 -4.41 -9.91 -3.16
N ALA A 89 -4.44 -9.46 -1.91
CA ALA A 89 -3.23 -9.43 -1.07
C ALA A 89 -2.66 -10.84 -0.86
N ARG A 90 -3.52 -11.82 -0.64
CA ARG A 90 -3.07 -13.22 -0.52
C ARG A 90 -2.34 -13.68 -1.79
N ARG A 91 -2.89 -13.37 -2.95
CA ARG A 91 -2.28 -13.73 -4.23
C ARG A 91 -0.94 -13.05 -4.45
N LEU A 92 -0.85 -11.77 -4.10
CA LEU A 92 0.41 -11.05 -4.21
C LEU A 92 1.47 -11.63 -3.29
N ARG A 93 1.10 -12.01 -2.07
CA ARG A 93 2.03 -12.63 -1.12
C ARG A 93 2.44 -14.05 -1.52
N ALA A 94 1.56 -14.76 -2.21
CA ALA A 94 1.84 -16.13 -2.62
C ALA A 94 2.79 -16.23 -3.82
N ASP A 95 2.89 -15.18 -4.63
CA ASP A 95 3.71 -15.16 -5.82
C ASP A 95 5.11 -14.59 -5.48
N PRO A 96 6.20 -15.34 -5.71
CA PRO A 96 7.54 -14.83 -5.45
C PRO A 96 7.87 -13.53 -6.18
N ALA A 97 7.25 -13.28 -7.32
CA ALA A 97 7.47 -12.05 -8.09
C ALA A 97 6.95 -10.81 -7.39
N THR A 98 5.97 -10.95 -6.48
CA THR A 98 5.30 -9.84 -5.83
C THR A 98 5.31 -9.91 -4.31
N SER A 99 5.74 -11.01 -3.72
CA SER A 99 5.64 -11.27 -2.28
C SER A 99 6.42 -10.27 -1.43
N HIS A 100 7.42 -9.61 -1.99
CA HIS A 100 8.28 -8.65 -1.29
C HIS A 100 7.76 -7.22 -1.28
N MET A 101 6.71 -6.95 -2.01
CA MET A 101 6.18 -5.58 -2.16
C MET A 101 5.54 -5.09 -0.86
N LEU A 102 5.62 -3.78 -0.65
CA LEU A 102 4.89 -3.13 0.43
C LEU A 102 3.40 -3.09 0.07
N LEU A 103 2.56 -3.68 0.90
CA LEU A 103 1.12 -3.67 0.69
C LEU A 103 0.44 -2.77 1.70
N VAL A 104 -0.27 -1.76 1.21
CA VAL A 104 -0.98 -0.79 2.04
C VAL A 104 -2.47 -0.90 1.73
N ALA A 105 -3.26 -1.22 2.73
CA ALA A 105 -4.72 -1.19 2.60
C ALA A 105 -5.21 0.24 2.77
N CYS A 106 -6.11 0.66 1.89
CA CYS A 106 -6.70 1.99 1.97
C CYS A 106 -8.20 1.85 1.75
N THR A 107 -8.99 1.90 2.82
CA THR A 107 -10.40 1.53 2.76
C THR A 107 -11.23 2.31 3.77
N ALA A 108 -12.53 2.46 3.47
CA ALA A 108 -13.48 3.00 4.41
C ALA A 108 -13.82 2.01 5.54
N PHE A 109 -13.51 0.73 5.34
CA PHE A 109 -13.80 -0.32 6.31
C PHE A 109 -12.61 -0.51 7.25
N SER A 110 -12.73 0.01 8.46
CA SER A 110 -11.60 0.09 9.40
C SER A 110 -11.96 -0.33 10.82
N SER A 111 -12.96 -1.20 10.98
CA SER A 111 -13.23 -1.80 12.28
C SER A 111 -12.02 -2.63 12.75
N ALA A 112 -11.99 -2.98 14.03
CA ALA A 112 -10.94 -3.84 14.56
C ALA A 112 -10.85 -5.15 13.80
N ASP A 113 -12.02 -5.73 13.43
CA ASP A 113 -12.05 -6.95 12.63
C ASP A 113 -11.50 -6.75 11.23
N ASP A 114 -11.83 -5.64 10.58
CA ASP A 114 -11.33 -5.35 9.24
C ASP A 114 -9.81 -5.21 9.26
N ARG A 115 -9.27 -4.52 10.24
CA ARG A 115 -7.83 -4.35 10.41
C ARG A 115 -7.14 -5.68 10.70
N ALA A 116 -7.74 -6.51 11.56
CA ALA A 116 -7.17 -7.82 11.89
C ALA A 116 -7.10 -8.71 10.65
N ARG A 117 -8.13 -8.69 9.82
CA ARG A 117 -8.15 -9.46 8.56
C ARG A 117 -7.08 -8.96 7.59
N ALA A 118 -6.93 -7.66 7.46
CA ALA A 118 -5.92 -7.08 6.58
C ALA A 118 -4.51 -7.48 7.04
N LYS A 119 -4.24 -7.38 8.33
CA LYS A 119 -2.96 -7.81 8.88
C LYS A 119 -2.71 -9.30 8.61
N ALA A 120 -3.73 -10.12 8.82
CA ALA A 120 -3.60 -11.58 8.69
C ALA A 120 -3.28 -12.02 7.26
N VAL A 121 -3.77 -11.32 6.24
CA VAL A 121 -3.49 -11.68 4.85
C VAL A 121 -2.18 -11.10 4.33
N GLY A 122 -1.50 -10.30 5.12
CA GLY A 122 -0.16 -9.84 4.77
C GLY A 122 -0.01 -8.37 4.40
N PHE A 123 -1.01 -7.53 4.67
CA PHE A 123 -0.81 -6.08 4.53
C PHE A 123 0.22 -5.60 5.55
N ASP A 124 1.02 -4.64 5.13
CA ASP A 124 2.03 -4.02 5.99
C ASP A 124 1.49 -2.81 6.74
N ALA A 125 0.50 -2.13 6.17
CA ALA A 125 -0.11 -0.96 6.77
C ALA A 125 -1.57 -0.82 6.34
N HIS A 126 -2.31 -0.02 7.08
CA HIS A 126 -3.72 0.22 6.84
C HIS A 126 -4.02 1.71 6.97
N CYS A 127 -4.65 2.28 5.96
CA CYS A 127 -5.11 3.66 5.96
C CYS A 127 -6.63 3.69 5.87
N THR A 128 -7.28 4.44 6.74
CA THR A 128 -8.72 4.61 6.74
C THR A 128 -9.13 5.75 5.82
N LYS A 129 -10.13 5.53 4.98
CA LYS A 129 -10.74 6.61 4.19
C LYS A 129 -11.71 7.43 5.04
N PRO A 130 -11.86 8.73 4.83
CA PRO A 130 -11.22 9.52 3.79
C PRO A 130 -9.70 9.60 4.01
N LEU A 131 -8.97 9.42 2.94
CA LEU A 131 -7.52 9.29 3.00
C LEU A 131 -6.87 10.60 3.46
N THR A 132 -5.95 10.47 4.41
CA THR A 132 -5.04 11.57 4.75
C THR A 132 -3.77 11.40 3.92
N PRO A 133 -3.64 12.12 2.79
CA PRO A 133 -2.55 11.85 1.85
C PRO A 133 -1.17 11.96 2.48
N GLN A 134 -1.00 12.90 3.41
CA GLN A 134 0.28 13.13 4.07
C GLN A 134 0.76 11.90 4.85
N ARG A 135 -0.16 11.16 5.46
CA ARG A 135 0.20 9.96 6.23
C ARG A 135 0.61 8.83 5.33
N LEU A 136 -0.13 8.63 4.22
CA LEU A 136 0.26 7.65 3.22
C LEU A 136 1.62 8.00 2.62
N LEU A 137 1.85 9.26 2.29
CA LEU A 137 3.12 9.72 1.75
C LEU A 137 4.27 9.44 2.72
N ARG A 138 4.06 9.62 4.02
CA ARG A 138 5.07 9.30 5.02
C ARG A 138 5.47 7.83 5.00
N ILE A 139 4.50 6.94 4.90
CA ILE A 139 4.77 5.51 4.84
C ILE A 139 5.62 5.20 3.60
N LEU A 140 5.23 5.72 2.46
CA LEU A 140 5.93 5.48 1.20
C LEU A 140 7.31 6.11 1.20
N GLU A 141 7.45 7.32 1.72
CA GLU A 141 8.73 8.01 1.82
C GLU A 141 9.69 7.26 2.75
N ALA A 142 9.20 6.79 3.88
CA ALA A 142 10.02 6.01 4.81
C ALA A 142 10.56 4.76 4.14
N ALA A 143 9.77 4.10 3.31
CA ALA A 143 10.22 2.92 2.59
C ALA A 143 11.31 3.24 1.56
N THR A 144 11.21 4.39 0.89
CA THR A 144 12.19 4.79 -0.12
C THR A 144 13.48 5.34 0.48
N THR A 145 13.38 6.09 1.57
CA THR A 145 14.56 6.71 2.20
C THR A 145 15.37 5.73 3.02
N CYS A 146 14.76 4.65 3.47
CA CYS A 146 15.45 3.64 4.28
C CYS A 146 16.69 3.12 3.58
N ARG A 147 16.63 2.89 2.29
CA ARG A 147 17.77 2.38 1.54
C ARG A 147 18.97 3.33 1.58
N ALA A 148 18.72 4.61 1.38
CA ALA A 148 19.77 5.60 1.41
C ALA A 148 20.41 5.72 2.79
N TYR A 149 19.59 5.56 3.81
CA TYR A 149 20.05 5.64 5.19
C TYR A 149 20.91 4.45 5.60
N GLU A 150 20.62 3.28 5.08
CA GLU A 150 21.35 2.06 5.39
C GLU A 150 22.64 1.91 4.57
N ALA A 151 22.85 2.75 3.58
CA ALA A 151 24.06 2.73 2.80
C ALA A 151 25.27 2.98 3.70
N PRO A 152 26.25 2.11 3.70
CA PRO A 152 27.45 2.28 4.52
C PRO A 152 28.29 3.47 4.10
#